data_287582c4a540525bc67e5380ce2ffcf7
#
_entry.id   287582c4a540525bc67e5380ce2ffcf7
#
_cell.length_a   1.000
_cell.length_b   1.000
_cell.length_c   1.000
_cell.angle_alpha   90.00
_cell.angle_beta   90.00
_cell.angle_gamma   90.00
#
_symmetry.space_group_name_H-M   'P 1'
#
loop_
_entity.id
_entity.type
_entity.pdbx_description
1 polymer ?
#
loop_
_entity_poly.entity_id
_entity_poly.type
_entity_poly.pdbx_seq_one_letter_code
_entity_poly.pdbx_strand_id
1 'polypeptide(L)'
;MKVLNTFSSFSVDDVAAAKRFYGETLGLDVKDGPMGFLEIEVPGGGHVTAYPKPNHEPATFTVLNFIVPSIDDAVDELNRKGVTMEQYDFGPIKTDARGIARDEGPPIAWFKDPAGNVISVIETMAGYTA
;
A
#
# COMPACT_ATOMS: atom_id res chain seq x y z
N MET A 1 16.56 -9.73 24.65
CA MET A 1 15.20 -10.07 24.18
C MET A 1 15.30 -11.16 23.13
N LYS A 2 14.43 -12.16 23.20
CA LYS A 2 14.43 -13.24 22.23
C LYS A 2 13.23 -13.08 21.32
N VAL A 3 13.48 -12.71 20.05
CA VAL A 3 12.42 -12.49 19.05
C VAL A 3 12.14 -13.81 18.33
N LEU A 4 10.88 -14.25 18.33
CA LEU A 4 10.46 -15.49 17.68
C LEU A 4 10.02 -15.27 16.24
N ASN A 5 9.40 -14.14 15.97
CA ASN A 5 8.91 -13.79 14.63
C ASN A 5 8.59 -12.30 14.61
N THR A 6 8.28 -11.77 13.43
CA THR A 6 8.00 -10.35 13.27
C THR A 6 6.89 -10.15 12.22
N PHE A 7 5.96 -9.25 12.50
CA PHE A 7 5.01 -8.79 11.49
C PHE A 7 4.78 -7.30 11.69
N SER A 8 4.34 -6.63 10.63
CA SER A 8 3.98 -5.22 10.65
C SER A 8 2.47 -5.07 10.69
N SER A 9 2.01 -3.93 11.18
CA SER A 9 0.57 -3.66 11.23
C SER A 9 0.28 -2.19 10.99
N PHE A 10 -0.95 -1.91 10.56
CA PHE A 10 -1.49 -0.56 10.51
C PHE A 10 -2.98 -0.61 10.86
N SER A 11 -3.51 0.52 11.31
CA SER A 11 -4.91 0.57 11.70
C SER A 11 -5.83 0.94 10.53
N VAL A 12 -7.07 0.49 10.64
CA VAL A 12 -8.16 0.86 9.73
C VAL A 12 -9.40 1.15 10.57
N ASP A 13 -10.35 1.85 9.99
CA ASP A 13 -11.64 2.11 10.63
C ASP A 13 -12.70 1.05 10.29
N ASP A 14 -12.58 0.42 9.12
CA ASP A 14 -13.54 -0.57 8.62
C ASP A 14 -12.78 -1.75 8.02
N VAL A 15 -12.71 -2.85 8.77
CA VAL A 15 -11.99 -4.05 8.33
C VAL A 15 -12.64 -4.70 7.11
N ALA A 16 -13.97 -4.66 7.00
CA ALA A 16 -14.66 -5.22 5.84
C ALA A 16 -14.29 -4.46 4.55
N ALA A 17 -14.22 -3.13 4.63
CA ALA A 17 -13.79 -2.32 3.49
C ALA A 17 -12.32 -2.59 3.15
N ALA A 18 -11.47 -2.75 4.13
CA ALA A 18 -10.06 -3.09 3.92
C ALA A 18 -9.93 -4.46 3.25
N LYS A 19 -10.71 -5.45 3.69
CA LYS A 19 -10.69 -6.78 3.10
C LYS A 19 -11.06 -6.76 1.62
N ARG A 20 -12.09 -6.01 1.25
CA ARG A 20 -12.47 -5.86 -0.16
C ARG A 20 -11.38 -5.16 -0.95
N PHE A 21 -10.80 -4.11 -0.40
CA PHE A 21 -9.78 -3.34 -1.10
C PHE A 21 -8.52 -4.16 -1.34
N TYR A 22 -7.93 -4.71 -0.29
CA TYR A 22 -6.67 -5.46 -0.42
C TYR A 22 -6.86 -6.79 -1.14
N GLY A 23 -7.99 -7.46 -0.92
CA GLY A 23 -8.28 -8.75 -1.54
C GLY A 23 -8.80 -8.65 -2.96
N GLU A 24 -9.83 -7.83 -3.20
CA GLU A 24 -10.48 -7.76 -4.50
C GLU A 24 -9.83 -6.70 -5.40
N THR A 25 -9.64 -5.49 -4.90
CA THR A 25 -9.10 -4.39 -5.72
C THR A 25 -7.62 -4.59 -6.01
N LEU A 26 -6.81 -4.88 -4.99
CA LEU A 26 -5.37 -5.09 -5.18
C LEU A 26 -5.02 -6.54 -5.53
N GLY A 27 -5.92 -7.49 -5.32
CA GLY A 27 -5.67 -8.88 -5.70
C GLY A 27 -4.72 -9.65 -4.78
N LEU A 28 -4.58 -9.21 -3.53
CA LEU A 28 -3.72 -9.89 -2.57
C LEU A 28 -4.48 -11.01 -1.85
N ASP A 29 -3.74 -11.98 -1.30
CA ASP A 29 -4.32 -13.00 -0.44
C ASP A 29 -4.61 -12.39 0.92
N VAL A 30 -5.87 -12.39 1.32
CA VAL A 30 -6.30 -11.87 2.61
C VAL A 30 -7.11 -12.92 3.35
N LYS A 31 -7.02 -12.91 4.67
CA LYS A 31 -7.80 -13.81 5.51
C LYS A 31 -8.17 -13.13 6.82
N ASP A 32 -9.27 -13.60 7.41
CA ASP A 32 -9.67 -13.12 8.73
C ASP A 32 -8.72 -13.68 9.78
N GLY A 33 -8.15 -12.80 10.57
CA GLY A 33 -7.28 -13.16 11.67
C GLY A 33 -8.04 -13.17 12.99
N PRO A 34 -7.33 -13.40 14.09
CA PRO A 34 -7.93 -13.36 15.42
C PRO A 34 -8.40 -11.94 15.76
N MET A 35 -9.39 -11.84 16.65
CA MET A 35 -9.90 -10.57 17.18
C MET A 35 -10.44 -9.61 16.12
N GLY A 36 -10.88 -10.13 14.98
CA GLY A 36 -11.42 -9.29 13.89
C GLY A 36 -10.35 -8.59 13.07
N PHE A 37 -9.10 -8.97 13.21
CA PHE A 37 -8.01 -8.40 12.42
C PHE A 37 -8.03 -8.97 11.00
N LEU A 38 -7.48 -8.24 10.04
CA LEU A 38 -7.28 -8.72 8.68
C LEU A 38 -5.82 -9.05 8.48
N GLU A 39 -5.51 -10.26 8.03
CA GLU A 39 -4.17 -10.63 7.65
C GLU A 39 -4.00 -10.54 6.13
N ILE A 40 -2.98 -9.79 5.70
CA ILE A 40 -2.67 -9.55 4.29
C ILE A 40 -1.34 -10.22 3.99
N GLU A 41 -1.35 -11.25 3.13
CA GLU A 41 -0.12 -11.88 2.68
C GLU A 41 0.50 -11.01 1.60
N VAL A 42 1.75 -10.60 1.82
CA VAL A 42 2.44 -9.72 0.88
C VAL A 42 3.61 -10.46 0.25
N PRO A 43 3.75 -10.43 -1.08
CA PRO A 43 4.86 -11.10 -1.76
C PRO A 43 6.20 -10.59 -1.23
N GLY A 44 7.09 -11.53 -0.90
CA GLY A 44 8.45 -11.20 -0.47
C GLY A 44 8.60 -10.74 0.95
N GLY A 45 7.52 -10.38 1.63
CA GLY A 45 7.59 -9.72 2.94
C GLY A 45 6.84 -10.38 4.09
N GLY A 46 6.35 -11.60 3.92
CA GLY A 46 5.56 -12.24 4.97
C GLY A 46 4.13 -11.73 4.97
N HIS A 47 3.63 -11.29 6.14
CA HIS A 47 2.28 -10.74 6.20
C HIS A 47 2.23 -9.43 6.96
N VAL A 48 1.18 -8.65 6.69
CA VAL A 48 0.87 -7.39 7.35
C VAL A 48 -0.53 -7.53 7.93
N THR A 49 -0.73 -7.00 9.14
CA THR A 49 -2.03 -7.04 9.80
C THR A 49 -2.69 -5.67 9.74
N ALA A 50 -3.92 -5.61 9.22
CA ALA A 50 -4.76 -4.43 9.33
C ALA A 50 -5.72 -4.66 10.49
N TYR A 51 -5.67 -3.78 11.50
CA TYR A 51 -6.47 -3.99 12.71
C TYR A 51 -7.49 -2.85 12.90
N PRO A 52 -8.68 -3.17 13.42
CA PRO A 52 -9.69 -2.14 13.66
C PRO A 52 -9.29 -1.29 14.86
N LYS A 53 -9.37 0.02 14.69
CA LYS A 53 -9.05 0.96 15.76
C LYS A 53 -10.17 2.00 15.82
N PRO A 54 -10.93 2.06 16.95
CA PRO A 54 -12.09 2.96 17.03
C PRO A 54 -11.75 4.43 16.79
N ASN A 55 -10.56 4.85 17.16
CA ASN A 55 -10.08 6.21 16.94
C ASN A 55 -9.01 6.26 15.85
N HIS A 56 -9.18 5.46 14.80
CA HIS A 56 -8.25 5.43 13.69
C HIS A 56 -8.06 6.82 13.08
N GLU A 57 -6.79 7.18 12.86
CA GLU A 57 -6.38 8.34 12.07
C GLU A 57 -5.48 7.84 10.96
N PRO A 58 -5.72 8.25 9.70
CA PRO A 58 -4.88 7.79 8.60
C PRO A 58 -3.43 8.26 8.78
N ALA A 59 -2.50 7.38 8.43
CA ALA A 59 -1.09 7.74 8.43
C ALA A 59 -0.83 8.81 7.35
N THR A 60 0.02 9.77 7.67
CA THR A 60 0.43 10.81 6.72
C THR A 60 1.67 10.39 5.92
N PHE A 61 2.16 9.20 6.17
CA PHE A 61 3.33 8.61 5.50
C PHE A 61 2.94 7.29 4.85
N THR A 62 3.77 6.81 3.94
CA THR A 62 3.53 5.55 3.24
C THR A 62 3.69 4.38 4.19
N VAL A 63 2.63 3.59 4.37
CA VAL A 63 2.64 2.44 5.28
C VAL A 63 3.04 1.14 4.59
N LEU A 64 2.92 1.08 3.25
CA LEU A 64 3.18 -0.15 2.50
C LEU A 64 3.63 0.24 1.09
N ASN A 65 4.72 -0.36 0.63
CA ASN A 65 5.28 -0.09 -0.68
C ASN A 65 5.32 -1.39 -1.48
N PHE A 66 4.68 -1.43 -2.64
CA PHE A 66 4.70 -2.58 -3.53
C PHE A 66 5.71 -2.35 -4.65
N ILE A 67 6.68 -3.24 -4.78
CA ILE A 67 7.67 -3.18 -5.86
C ILE A 67 7.05 -3.84 -7.09
N VAL A 68 6.98 -3.11 -8.19
CA VAL A 68 6.33 -3.57 -9.43
C VAL A 68 7.34 -3.52 -10.60
N PRO A 69 7.15 -4.36 -11.63
CA PRO A 69 8.07 -4.34 -12.78
C PRO A 69 7.90 -3.12 -13.68
N SER A 70 6.69 -2.54 -13.76
CA SER A 70 6.40 -1.38 -14.59
C SER A 70 5.44 -0.46 -13.86
N ILE A 71 5.87 0.77 -13.59
CA ILE A 71 5.02 1.75 -12.91
C ILE A 71 3.83 2.15 -13.79
N ASP A 72 4.03 2.26 -15.09
CA ASP A 72 2.95 2.62 -16.00
C ASP A 72 1.85 1.55 -16.01
N ASP A 73 2.23 0.28 -16.09
CA ASP A 73 1.26 -0.82 -16.08
C ASP A 73 0.53 -0.90 -14.74
N ALA A 74 1.24 -0.70 -13.63
CA ALA A 74 0.63 -0.73 -12.30
C ALA A 74 -0.40 0.38 -12.14
N VAL A 75 -0.07 1.60 -12.55
CA VAL A 75 -1.00 2.74 -12.48
C VAL A 75 -2.20 2.51 -13.39
N ASP A 76 -1.99 1.98 -14.60
CA ASP A 76 -3.09 1.66 -15.52
C ASP A 76 -4.04 0.64 -14.88
N GLU A 77 -3.51 -0.41 -14.27
CA GLU A 77 -4.33 -1.43 -13.61
C GLU A 77 -5.12 -0.86 -12.45
N LEU A 78 -4.46 -0.05 -11.59
CA LEU A 78 -5.14 0.58 -10.46
C LEU A 78 -6.26 1.50 -10.93
N ASN A 79 -6.01 2.31 -11.96
CA ASN A 79 -7.05 3.19 -12.52
C ASN A 79 -8.23 2.39 -13.08
N ARG A 80 -7.99 1.26 -13.75
CA ARG A 80 -9.07 0.40 -14.26
C ARG A 80 -9.92 -0.17 -13.14
N LYS A 81 -9.33 -0.36 -11.96
CA LYS A 81 -10.04 -0.88 -10.79
C LYS A 81 -10.66 0.22 -9.93
N GLY A 82 -10.65 1.46 -10.41
CA GLY A 82 -11.29 2.58 -9.74
C GLY A 82 -10.45 3.29 -8.70
N VAL A 83 -9.16 2.99 -8.63
CA VAL A 83 -8.24 3.65 -7.70
C VAL A 83 -7.76 4.95 -8.32
N THR A 84 -7.88 6.05 -7.57
CA THR A 84 -7.38 7.37 -7.98
C THR A 84 -6.00 7.59 -7.39
N MET A 85 -5.04 7.93 -8.25
CA MET A 85 -3.68 8.20 -7.78
C MET A 85 -3.59 9.59 -7.16
N GLU A 86 -2.78 9.72 -6.11
CA GLU A 86 -2.55 10.99 -5.44
C GLU A 86 -1.66 11.91 -6.29
N GLN A 87 -1.82 13.21 -6.10
CA GLN A 87 -1.00 14.23 -6.76
C GLN A 87 -0.24 14.99 -5.70
N TYR A 88 1.08 15.05 -5.82
CA TYR A 88 1.93 15.76 -4.86
C TYR A 88 2.84 16.75 -5.58
N ASP A 89 3.07 17.90 -4.95
CA ASP A 89 4.01 18.90 -5.44
C ASP A 89 4.58 19.64 -4.22
N PHE A 90 5.52 18.98 -3.53
CA PHE A 90 6.20 19.60 -2.40
C PHE A 90 7.61 19.01 -2.26
N GLY A 91 8.56 19.89 -1.91
CA GLY A 91 9.95 19.51 -1.74
C GLY A 91 10.49 18.83 -3.01
N PRO A 92 11.19 17.71 -2.90
CA PRO A 92 11.72 16.99 -4.05
C PRO A 92 10.65 16.13 -4.76
N ILE A 93 9.44 16.04 -4.20
CA ILE A 93 8.38 15.20 -4.75
C ILE A 93 7.48 16.00 -5.65
N LYS A 94 7.44 15.62 -6.94
CA LYS A 94 6.53 16.19 -7.91
C LYS A 94 6.00 15.09 -8.81
N THR A 95 4.68 14.87 -8.74
CA THR A 95 4.02 13.88 -9.59
C THR A 95 3.60 14.47 -10.91
N ASP A 96 3.60 13.66 -11.97
CA ASP A 96 3.04 14.05 -13.26
C ASP A 96 1.50 13.96 -13.24
N ALA A 97 0.88 14.15 -14.40
CA ALA A 97 -0.59 14.11 -14.50
C ALA A 97 -1.18 12.75 -14.11
N ARG A 98 -0.40 11.69 -14.19
CA ARG A 98 -0.84 10.34 -13.80
C ARG A 98 -0.54 10.02 -12.34
N GLY A 99 0.06 10.94 -11.60
CA GLY A 99 0.45 10.72 -10.21
C GLY A 99 1.79 10.04 -10.03
N ILE A 100 2.63 10.01 -11.08
CA ILE A 100 3.92 9.31 -11.03
C ILE A 100 5.05 10.33 -10.83
N ALA A 101 5.89 10.10 -9.82
CA ALA A 101 7.10 10.87 -9.57
C ALA A 101 8.29 10.12 -10.17
N ARG A 102 9.03 10.76 -11.07
CA ARG A 102 10.11 10.11 -11.81
C ARG A 102 11.49 10.71 -11.58
N ASP A 103 11.58 11.85 -10.92
CA ASP A 103 12.82 12.62 -10.88
C ASP A 103 13.77 12.25 -9.75
N GLU A 104 13.25 11.65 -8.67
CA GLU A 104 14.04 11.33 -7.49
C GLU A 104 14.00 9.82 -7.23
N GLY A 105 14.98 9.10 -7.76
CA GLY A 105 15.07 7.65 -7.60
C GLY A 105 14.17 6.89 -8.56
N PRO A 106 13.74 5.66 -8.21
CA PRO A 106 12.87 4.89 -9.09
C PRO A 106 11.49 5.53 -9.20
N PRO A 107 10.80 5.36 -10.34
CA PRO A 107 9.43 5.86 -10.48
C PRO A 107 8.52 5.31 -9.39
N ILE A 108 7.71 6.18 -8.80
CA ILE A 108 6.84 5.85 -7.68
C ILE A 108 5.52 6.59 -7.82
N ALA A 109 4.43 5.96 -7.37
CA ALA A 109 3.11 6.57 -7.34
C ALA A 109 2.40 6.15 -6.07
N TRP A 110 1.49 7.01 -5.59
CA TRP A 110 0.81 6.81 -4.31
C TRP A 110 -0.70 6.78 -4.50
N PHE A 111 -1.36 6.02 -3.65
CA PHE A 111 -2.82 5.99 -3.55
C PHE A 111 -3.20 5.74 -2.10
N LYS A 112 -4.49 5.85 -1.79
CA LYS A 112 -4.99 5.62 -0.44
C LYS A 112 -5.87 4.39 -0.39
N ASP A 113 -5.80 3.67 0.74
CA ASP A 113 -6.78 2.63 1.02
C ASP A 113 -8.09 3.26 1.52
N PRO A 114 -9.18 2.49 1.73
CA PRO A 114 -10.45 3.06 2.20
C PRO A 114 -10.37 3.77 3.55
N ALA A 115 -9.40 3.42 4.37
CA ALA A 115 -9.20 4.06 5.68
C ALA A 115 -8.33 5.33 5.59
N GLY A 116 -7.90 5.71 4.37
CA GLY A 116 -7.07 6.88 4.14
C GLY A 116 -5.57 6.65 4.33
N ASN A 117 -5.13 5.43 4.57
CA ASN A 117 -3.71 5.11 4.69
C ASN A 117 -3.03 5.21 3.33
N VAL A 118 -1.79 5.72 3.33
CA VAL A 118 -1.03 5.96 2.09
C VAL A 118 -0.25 4.72 1.70
N ILE A 119 -0.44 4.28 0.47
CA ILE A 119 0.19 3.11 -0.13
C ILE A 119 0.97 3.57 -1.37
N SER A 120 2.08 2.92 -1.68
CA SER A 120 2.81 3.22 -2.92
C SER A 120 2.99 1.98 -3.79
N VAL A 121 3.14 2.23 -5.08
CA VAL A 121 3.76 1.30 -6.02
C VAL A 121 5.06 1.95 -6.49
N ILE A 122 6.14 1.18 -6.49
CA ILE A 122 7.46 1.67 -6.85
C ILE A 122 8.08 0.71 -7.87
N GLU A 123 8.65 1.24 -8.93
CA GLU A 123 9.23 0.42 -9.98
C GLU A 123 10.52 -0.24 -9.50
N THR A 124 10.71 -1.49 -9.90
CA THR A 124 11.90 -2.24 -9.52
C THR A 124 13.17 -1.57 -10.09
N MET A 125 14.23 -1.60 -9.28
CA MET A 125 15.57 -1.19 -9.73
C MET A 125 16.60 -1.88 -8.85
N ALA A 126 17.87 -1.80 -9.24
CA ALA A 126 18.95 -2.36 -8.46
C ALA A 126 18.90 -1.80 -7.03
N GLY A 127 18.86 -2.69 -6.04
CA GLY A 127 18.72 -2.32 -4.62
C GLY A 127 17.30 -2.31 -4.10
N TYR A 128 16.29 -2.42 -4.97
CA TYR A 128 14.88 -2.48 -4.59
C TYR A 128 14.18 -3.76 -5.05
N THR A 129 14.91 -4.75 -5.45
CA THR A 129 14.35 -6.06 -5.78
C THR A 129 14.21 -6.91 -4.51
N ALA A 130 13.09 -7.57 -4.41
CA ALA A 130 12.87 -8.50 -3.30
C ALA A 130 13.78 -9.72 -3.41
#